data_728e967d5d24ea354690a47b46ea112b
#
_entry.id   728e967d5d24ea354690a47b46ea112b
#
_cell.length_a   1.000
_cell.length_b   1.000
_cell.length_c   1.000
_cell.angle_alpha   90.00
_cell.angle_beta   90.00
_cell.angle_gamma   90.00
#
_symmetry.space_group_name_H-M   'P 1'
#
loop_
_entity.id
_entity.type
_entity.pdbx_description
1 polymer ?
#
loop_
_entity_poly.entity_id
_entity_poly.type
_entity_poly.pdbx_seq_one_letter_code
_entity_poly.pdbx_strand_id
1 'polypeptide(L)'
;MELERFQYDNKIVRNFAIASIVFGLIGMLVGLYAALEMVFPSLNLGIPYTTFGRIRPLHTNAVIFAFVGNGIFTGVYYSLQRLCKTRMYSDVLSSIHFWGWQLIILAAAISLPLGFTTGKEYAELEWPIDIAITLIWVVFGVNMFGTILTRRVQHLYVAIWFYIATFVTVAVLHIVNSVEIPVTLFKSYSWYAGVQDALVQWWYGHNAVAFFLTTPYLGLMYYFIPKAANRPVYSYRLSIIHFWALIFLYIWAGPHHLLYTALPDWAQSLGTVFSLMLIAPSWGGMINGLLTLRGAWDKVREDVVLKFMVVAITAYGMSTFEGPMLSLKNVNAIGHFTDWIIGHVHIGALGWNGMLTFGMLYWLFPRIYGKPLFSKKLANFHFWISTLGIMFYAIPLYIAGLTQFEMWRDFTEDGLLRYPNFLETVTQLVPMYALRSVGGALYLIGFIVMIYNLVKTALAGKLIAEESAEAAPLAKIQHAKYAGEGWHRWIERRPMQMLVMSLVVILIGGVIEMIPTFLVKENIPTIASVQPYTALELQGRDIYLREGCYTCHSQMIRPFRFETERYGEYSKAGEFVYDHPFQWGSKRTGPDLQREGGKYPNSWHYNHMYDPTSTVSYTHLRAHETGRNL
;
A
#
# COMPACT_ATOMS: atom_id res chain seq x y z
N MET A 1 28.70 15.27 34.28
CA MET A 1 28.88 14.93 32.85
C MET A 1 28.74 16.20 32.07
N GLU A 2 29.70 16.51 31.24
CA GLU A 2 29.64 17.65 30.34
C GLU A 2 28.60 17.36 29.26
N LEU A 3 27.68 18.31 28.98
CA LEU A 3 26.67 18.13 27.96
C LEU A 3 27.20 18.61 26.61
N GLU A 4 27.03 17.79 25.57
CA GLU A 4 27.34 18.19 24.21
C GLU A 4 26.15 18.94 23.61
N ARG A 5 26.45 20.06 22.94
CA ARG A 5 25.47 20.85 22.18
C ARG A 5 25.41 20.39 20.74
N PHE A 6 24.22 20.28 20.20
CA PHE A 6 23.96 19.94 18.81
C PHE A 6 22.64 20.56 18.35
N GLN A 7 22.31 20.41 17.06
CA GLN A 7 21.09 20.96 16.48
C GLN A 7 20.35 19.88 15.70
N TYR A 8 19.02 19.83 15.85
CA TYR A 8 18.15 19.06 14.97
C TYR A 8 17.90 19.82 13.67
N ASP A 9 17.89 19.11 12.53
CA ASP A 9 17.52 19.67 11.25
C ASP A 9 16.00 19.56 11.03
N ASN A 10 15.29 20.68 11.10
CA ASN A 10 13.87 20.77 10.77
C ASN A 10 13.64 21.20 9.30
N LYS A 11 14.67 21.60 8.53
CA LYS A 11 14.53 21.96 7.12
C LYS A 11 14.13 20.74 6.29
N ILE A 12 14.82 19.62 6.49
CA ILE A 12 14.52 18.38 5.79
C ILE A 12 13.14 17.85 6.16
N VAL A 13 12.74 17.95 7.43
CA VAL A 13 11.40 17.57 7.92
C VAL A 13 10.32 18.39 7.23
N ARG A 14 10.49 19.74 7.17
CA ARG A 14 9.59 20.64 6.44
C ARG A 14 9.48 20.25 4.97
N ASN A 15 10.61 19.96 4.31
CA ASN A 15 10.63 19.63 2.89
C ASN A 15 9.79 18.40 2.59
N PHE A 16 9.99 17.30 3.33
CA PHE A 16 9.17 16.10 3.21
C PHE A 16 7.70 16.35 3.58
N ALA A 17 7.42 17.17 4.59
CA ALA A 17 6.06 17.51 4.97
C ALA A 17 5.32 18.28 3.86
N ILE A 18 5.98 19.26 3.23
CA ILE A 18 5.41 19.99 2.09
C ILE A 18 5.19 19.04 0.90
N ALA A 19 6.16 18.20 0.57
CA ALA A 19 6.03 17.21 -0.50
C ALA A 19 4.86 16.25 -0.23
N SER A 20 4.72 15.74 1.01
CA SER A 20 3.57 14.92 1.40
C SER A 20 2.25 15.64 1.18
N ILE A 21 2.14 16.91 1.56
CA ILE A 21 0.92 17.71 1.36
C ILE A 21 0.62 17.89 -0.13
N VAL A 22 1.62 18.26 -0.93
CA VAL A 22 1.44 18.49 -2.38
C VAL A 22 1.02 17.21 -3.09
N PHE A 23 1.73 16.11 -2.87
CA PHE A 23 1.41 14.83 -3.51
C PHE A 23 0.14 14.19 -2.95
N GLY A 24 -0.20 14.46 -1.68
CA GLY A 24 -1.48 14.07 -1.12
C GLY A 24 -2.65 14.74 -1.85
N LEU A 25 -2.55 16.04 -2.12
CA LEU A 25 -3.55 16.76 -2.91
C LEU A 25 -3.68 16.18 -4.32
N ILE A 26 -2.55 15.99 -5.02
CA ILE A 26 -2.54 15.44 -6.38
C ILE A 26 -3.09 14.01 -6.39
N GLY A 27 -2.60 13.14 -5.52
CA GLY A 27 -3.02 11.74 -5.48
C GLY A 27 -4.51 11.58 -5.16
N MET A 28 -5.06 12.39 -4.25
CA MET A 28 -6.49 12.38 -3.93
C MET A 28 -7.35 12.96 -5.06
N LEU A 29 -6.88 14.00 -5.76
CA LEU A 29 -7.55 14.53 -6.96
C LEU A 29 -7.62 13.48 -8.07
N VAL A 30 -6.50 12.80 -8.36
CA VAL A 30 -6.44 11.72 -9.35
C VAL A 30 -7.36 10.56 -8.96
N GLY A 31 -7.42 10.21 -7.67
CA GLY A 31 -8.32 9.17 -7.17
C GLY A 31 -9.80 9.53 -7.28
N LEU A 32 -10.16 10.77 -6.98
CA LEU A 32 -11.52 11.26 -7.17
C LEU A 32 -11.89 11.29 -8.66
N TYR A 33 -10.97 11.72 -9.51
CA TYR A 33 -11.15 11.71 -10.95
C TYR A 33 -11.43 10.28 -11.47
N ALA A 34 -10.59 9.31 -11.10
CA ALA A 34 -10.81 7.90 -11.45
C ALA A 34 -12.14 7.33 -10.92
N ALA A 35 -12.56 7.74 -9.71
CA ALA A 35 -13.85 7.33 -9.16
C ALA A 35 -15.02 7.93 -9.94
N LEU A 36 -14.90 9.18 -10.40
CA LEU A 36 -15.92 9.85 -11.21
C LEU A 36 -16.01 9.28 -12.63
N GLU A 37 -14.90 8.82 -13.24
CA GLU A 37 -14.93 8.13 -14.53
C GLU A 37 -15.80 6.87 -14.51
N MET A 38 -15.88 6.17 -13.39
CA MET A 38 -16.75 4.99 -13.25
C MET A 38 -18.25 5.35 -13.20
N VAL A 39 -18.58 6.61 -12.94
CA VAL A 39 -19.98 7.12 -12.96
C VAL A 39 -20.26 7.84 -14.27
N PHE A 40 -19.28 8.60 -14.74
CA PHE A 40 -19.36 9.45 -15.93
C PHE A 40 -18.19 9.14 -16.87
N PRO A 41 -18.28 8.08 -17.71
CA PRO A 41 -17.19 7.65 -18.58
C PRO A 41 -16.69 8.73 -19.56
N SER A 42 -17.53 9.70 -19.90
CA SER A 42 -17.15 10.84 -20.76
C SER A 42 -16.04 11.72 -20.17
N LEU A 43 -15.76 11.61 -18.87
CA LEU A 43 -14.68 12.32 -18.22
C LEU A 43 -13.28 11.88 -18.69
N ASN A 44 -13.16 10.70 -19.32
CA ASN A 44 -11.89 10.29 -19.92
C ASN A 44 -11.44 11.19 -21.10
N LEU A 45 -12.31 12.11 -21.55
CA LEU A 45 -12.06 13.14 -22.56
C LEU A 45 -11.68 12.60 -23.95
N GLY A 46 -11.76 11.30 -24.19
CA GLY A 46 -11.29 10.70 -25.44
C GLY A 46 -9.76 10.73 -25.61
N ILE A 47 -9.00 10.88 -24.50
CA ILE A 47 -7.54 11.00 -24.51
C ILE A 47 -6.94 9.74 -23.86
N PRO A 48 -6.00 9.02 -24.50
CA PRO A 48 -5.41 7.80 -23.94
C PRO A 48 -4.80 7.99 -22.53
N TYR A 49 -4.20 9.14 -22.27
CA TYR A 49 -3.49 9.44 -21.02
C TYR A 49 -4.41 9.62 -19.81
N THR A 50 -5.69 9.82 -20.03
CA THR A 50 -6.70 10.07 -18.99
C THR A 50 -7.68 8.92 -18.81
N THR A 51 -7.48 7.78 -19.48
CA THR A 51 -8.31 6.60 -19.30
C THR A 51 -8.11 5.99 -17.92
N PHE A 52 -9.16 5.41 -17.36
CA PHE A 52 -9.14 4.77 -16.04
C PHE A 52 -7.99 3.76 -15.88
N GLY A 53 -7.72 2.95 -16.91
CA GLY A 53 -6.65 1.95 -16.89
C GLY A 53 -5.26 2.55 -16.65
N ARG A 54 -4.98 3.73 -17.20
CA ARG A 54 -3.70 4.45 -17.01
C ARG A 54 -3.70 5.36 -15.79
N ILE A 55 -4.85 5.91 -15.42
CA ILE A 55 -5.00 6.80 -14.25
C ILE A 55 -4.99 6.02 -12.93
N ARG A 56 -5.52 4.80 -12.89
CA ARG A 56 -5.57 4.02 -11.66
C ARG A 56 -4.19 3.66 -11.11
N PRO A 57 -3.22 3.13 -11.89
CA PRO A 57 -1.85 2.93 -11.41
C PRO A 57 -1.18 4.24 -10.95
N LEU A 58 -1.43 5.35 -11.65
CA LEU A 58 -0.94 6.67 -11.26
C LEU A 58 -1.49 7.08 -9.88
N HIS A 59 -2.81 6.91 -9.65
CA HIS A 59 -3.42 7.18 -8.35
C HIS A 59 -2.78 6.35 -7.25
N THR A 60 -2.65 5.04 -7.47
CA THR A 60 -2.09 4.11 -6.48
C THR A 60 -0.67 4.49 -6.10
N ASN A 61 0.20 4.74 -7.08
CA ASN A 61 1.59 5.16 -6.83
C ASN A 61 1.67 6.54 -6.16
N ALA A 62 0.82 7.49 -6.57
CA ALA A 62 0.79 8.84 -5.99
C ALA A 62 0.39 8.82 -4.51
N VAL A 63 -0.61 8.02 -4.11
CA VAL A 63 -1.03 7.97 -2.70
C VAL A 63 -0.11 7.12 -1.84
N ILE A 64 0.40 5.98 -2.32
CA ILE A 64 1.25 5.09 -1.54
C ILE A 64 2.67 5.64 -1.43
N PHE A 65 3.33 5.90 -2.56
CA PHE A 65 4.75 6.22 -2.55
C PHE A 65 5.02 7.72 -2.48
N ALA A 66 4.18 8.55 -3.10
CA ALA A 66 4.42 9.98 -3.06
C ALA A 66 3.81 10.63 -1.79
N PHE A 67 2.51 10.47 -1.51
CA PHE A 67 1.89 11.06 -0.32
C PHE A 67 2.37 10.38 0.96
N VAL A 68 2.09 9.08 1.10
CA VAL A 68 2.39 8.33 2.33
C VAL A 68 3.91 8.19 2.49
N GLY A 69 4.67 7.95 1.42
CA GLY A 69 6.14 7.87 1.48
C GLY A 69 6.79 9.15 2.03
N ASN A 70 6.43 10.32 1.49
CA ASN A 70 6.91 11.59 2.04
C ASN A 70 6.41 11.83 3.48
N GLY A 71 5.21 11.34 3.83
CA GLY A 71 4.69 11.35 5.20
C GLY A 71 5.54 10.52 6.17
N ILE A 72 5.92 9.30 5.75
CA ILE A 72 6.85 8.44 6.50
C ILE A 72 8.16 9.18 6.75
N PHE A 73 8.78 9.71 5.71
CA PHE A 73 10.07 10.40 5.84
C PHE A 73 9.95 11.65 6.71
N THR A 74 8.85 12.40 6.62
CA THR A 74 8.57 13.51 7.54
C THR A 74 8.66 13.06 9.00
N GLY A 75 7.94 12.01 9.33
CA GLY A 75 7.88 11.50 10.70
C GLY A 75 9.17 10.83 11.14
N VAL A 76 9.81 10.05 10.27
CA VAL A 76 11.08 9.37 10.57
C VAL A 76 12.21 10.38 10.80
N TYR A 77 12.42 11.33 9.89
CA TYR A 77 13.45 12.36 10.05
C TYR A 77 13.24 13.21 11.31
N TYR A 78 11.98 13.50 11.66
CA TYR A 78 11.66 14.24 12.89
C TYR A 78 11.94 13.39 14.14
N SER A 79 11.36 12.20 14.20
CA SER A 79 11.39 11.37 15.41
C SER A 79 12.75 10.73 15.65
N LEU A 80 13.44 10.29 14.61
CA LEU A 80 14.74 9.62 14.72
C LEU A 80 15.81 10.52 15.36
N GLN A 81 15.93 11.78 14.91
CA GLN A 81 16.86 12.75 15.49
C GLN A 81 16.61 12.90 17.00
N ARG A 82 15.34 12.99 17.41
CA ARG A 82 14.95 13.21 18.81
C ARG A 82 15.08 11.97 19.68
N LEU A 83 14.78 10.80 19.11
CA LEU A 83 14.96 9.52 19.79
C LEU A 83 16.44 9.16 19.95
N CYS A 84 17.26 9.47 18.95
CA CYS A 84 18.71 9.27 18.99
C CYS A 84 19.46 10.41 19.71
N LYS A 85 18.80 11.53 19.99
CA LYS A 85 19.41 12.76 20.52
C LYS A 85 20.63 13.19 19.70
N THR A 86 20.47 13.22 18.39
CA THR A 86 21.54 13.63 17.45
C THR A 86 20.93 14.19 16.17
N ARG A 87 21.70 15.01 15.43
CA ARG A 87 21.37 15.41 14.06
C ARG A 87 21.40 14.18 13.15
N MET A 88 20.73 14.23 11.99
CA MET A 88 20.94 13.21 10.97
C MET A 88 22.43 13.08 10.63
N TYR A 89 22.85 11.86 10.31
CA TYR A 89 24.25 11.53 10.06
C TYR A 89 24.88 12.42 8.99
N SER A 90 24.13 12.75 7.93
CA SER A 90 24.59 13.61 6.84
C SER A 90 23.46 14.44 6.26
N ASP A 91 23.62 15.76 6.25
CA ASP A 91 22.69 16.68 5.58
C ASP A 91 22.74 16.51 4.05
N VAL A 92 23.90 16.12 3.50
CA VAL A 92 24.05 15.84 2.07
C VAL A 92 23.23 14.61 1.68
N LEU A 93 23.34 13.50 2.44
CA LEU A 93 22.52 12.31 2.19
C LEU A 93 21.04 12.60 2.40
N SER A 94 20.67 13.43 3.36
CA SER A 94 19.29 13.88 3.55
C SER A 94 18.75 14.60 2.31
N SER A 95 19.58 15.49 1.73
CA SER A 95 19.23 16.23 0.51
C SER A 95 19.14 15.34 -0.72
N ILE A 96 20.10 14.42 -0.90
CA ILE A 96 20.09 13.44 -2.00
C ILE A 96 18.85 12.55 -1.89
N HIS A 97 18.53 12.04 -0.70
CA HIS A 97 17.32 11.25 -0.49
C HIS A 97 16.06 12.03 -0.83
N PHE A 98 15.93 13.28 -0.36
CA PHE A 98 14.77 14.11 -0.65
C PHE A 98 14.58 14.32 -2.16
N TRP A 99 15.57 14.88 -2.83
CA TRP A 99 15.46 15.21 -4.25
C TRP A 99 15.39 13.97 -5.14
N GLY A 100 16.16 12.92 -4.81
CA GLY A 100 16.09 11.65 -5.54
C GLY A 100 14.70 11.02 -5.47
N TRP A 101 14.06 11.04 -4.28
CA TRP A 101 12.69 10.55 -4.13
C TRP A 101 11.69 11.37 -4.94
N GLN A 102 11.81 12.73 -4.96
CA GLN A 102 10.93 13.57 -5.77
C GLN A 102 11.13 13.35 -7.27
N LEU A 103 12.36 13.11 -7.73
CA LEU A 103 12.64 12.80 -9.14
C LEU A 103 12.04 11.45 -9.55
N ILE A 104 12.09 10.43 -8.69
CA ILE A 104 11.43 9.13 -8.91
C ILE A 104 9.91 9.32 -9.03
N ILE A 105 9.30 10.09 -8.15
CA ILE A 105 7.86 10.40 -8.22
C ILE A 105 7.50 11.09 -9.54
N LEU A 106 8.31 12.05 -9.98
CA LEU A 106 8.10 12.73 -11.26
C LEU A 106 8.22 11.76 -12.44
N ALA A 107 9.23 10.89 -12.43
CA ALA A 107 9.39 9.86 -13.46
C ALA A 107 8.17 8.92 -13.52
N ALA A 108 7.66 8.46 -12.38
CA ALA A 108 6.44 7.66 -12.29
C ALA A 108 5.20 8.42 -12.79
N ALA A 109 5.06 9.70 -12.42
CA ALA A 109 3.95 10.55 -12.86
C ALA A 109 3.93 10.80 -14.37
N ILE A 110 5.06 10.68 -15.04
CA ILE A 110 5.17 10.79 -16.50
C ILE A 110 4.99 9.42 -17.16
N SER A 111 5.68 8.39 -16.68
CA SER A 111 5.71 7.07 -17.34
C SER A 111 4.37 6.36 -17.33
N LEU A 112 3.64 6.37 -16.20
CA LEU A 112 2.38 5.64 -16.06
C LEU A 112 1.26 6.15 -17.00
N PRO A 113 0.96 7.46 -17.11
CA PRO A 113 -0.01 7.94 -18.10
C PRO A 113 0.42 7.69 -19.54
N LEU A 114 1.74 7.66 -19.83
CA LEU A 114 2.26 7.30 -21.14
C LEU A 114 2.12 5.80 -21.45
N GLY A 115 1.75 4.98 -20.47
CA GLY A 115 1.59 3.53 -20.60
C GLY A 115 2.91 2.76 -20.49
N PHE A 116 3.97 3.36 -19.97
CA PHE A 116 5.21 2.65 -19.63
C PHE A 116 5.04 1.99 -18.25
N THR A 117 4.69 0.72 -18.28
CA THR A 117 4.34 -0.04 -17.07
C THR A 117 4.66 -1.52 -17.26
N THR A 118 5.12 -2.16 -16.19
CA THR A 118 5.29 -3.62 -16.13
C THR A 118 3.95 -4.35 -16.00
N GLY A 119 2.90 -3.67 -15.52
CA GLY A 119 1.58 -4.25 -15.25
C GLY A 119 1.47 -5.03 -13.94
N LYS A 120 2.50 -4.99 -13.07
CA LYS A 120 2.48 -5.62 -11.74
C LYS A 120 1.85 -4.68 -10.72
N GLU A 121 0.78 -5.07 -10.05
CA GLU A 121 0.10 -4.21 -9.05
C GLU A 121 1.07 -3.79 -7.93
N TYR A 122 1.11 -2.49 -7.62
CA TYR A 122 2.01 -1.84 -6.67
C TYR A 122 3.51 -1.87 -7.05
N ALA A 123 3.84 -2.36 -8.24
CA ALA A 123 5.19 -2.43 -8.79
C ALA A 123 5.14 -2.19 -10.31
N GLU A 124 4.35 -1.21 -10.72
CA GLU A 124 4.06 -0.92 -12.13
C GLU A 124 5.24 -0.26 -12.87
N LEU A 125 6.25 0.23 -12.15
CA LEU A 125 7.33 1.01 -12.72
C LEU A 125 8.32 0.13 -13.52
N GLU A 126 8.93 0.70 -14.53
CA GLU A 126 9.91 0.02 -15.38
C GLU A 126 11.31 0.04 -14.75
N TRP A 127 12.15 -0.91 -15.12
CA TRP A 127 13.45 -1.22 -14.54
C TRP A 127 14.40 0.00 -14.27
N PRO A 128 14.45 1.08 -15.07
CA PRO A 128 15.34 2.20 -14.75
C PRO A 128 14.90 2.95 -13.49
N ILE A 129 13.57 3.03 -13.29
CA ILE A 129 12.99 3.69 -12.11
C ILE A 129 13.18 2.79 -10.88
N ASP A 130 13.06 1.47 -11.02
CA ASP A 130 13.29 0.51 -9.93
C ASP A 130 14.73 0.51 -9.45
N ILE A 131 15.70 0.65 -10.36
CA ILE A 131 17.11 0.88 -9.99
C ILE A 131 17.25 2.19 -9.22
N ALA A 132 16.63 3.27 -9.67
CA ALA A 132 16.68 4.56 -8.98
C ALA A 132 16.07 4.47 -7.57
N ILE A 133 14.94 3.76 -7.40
CA ILE A 133 14.32 3.49 -6.09
C ILE A 133 15.32 2.75 -5.19
N THR A 134 15.95 1.69 -5.68
CA THR A 134 16.94 0.91 -4.93
C THR A 134 18.09 1.81 -4.44
N LEU A 135 18.66 2.64 -5.32
CA LEU A 135 19.78 3.52 -4.98
C LEU A 135 19.37 4.57 -3.91
N ILE A 136 18.23 5.20 -4.08
CA ILE A 136 17.73 6.21 -3.14
C ILE A 136 17.33 5.58 -1.80
N TRP A 137 16.81 4.34 -1.81
CA TRP A 137 16.54 3.60 -0.59
C TRP A 137 17.82 3.27 0.19
N VAL A 138 18.90 2.91 -0.50
CA VAL A 138 20.23 2.72 0.13
C VAL A 138 20.74 4.03 0.73
N VAL A 139 20.61 5.17 0.04
CA VAL A 139 20.97 6.50 0.58
C VAL A 139 20.21 6.78 1.87
N PHE A 140 18.88 6.53 1.89
CA PHE A 140 18.08 6.65 3.10
C PHE A 140 18.61 5.75 4.22
N GLY A 141 18.89 4.48 3.92
CA GLY A 141 19.39 3.50 4.88
C GLY A 141 20.73 3.90 5.51
N VAL A 142 21.70 4.33 4.70
CA VAL A 142 23.00 4.80 5.19
C VAL A 142 22.83 5.99 6.14
N ASN A 143 21.97 6.95 5.78
CA ASN A 143 21.73 8.12 6.61
C ASN A 143 21.00 7.76 7.92
N MET A 144 20.01 6.88 7.85
CA MET A 144 19.26 6.39 9.01
C MET A 144 20.17 5.61 9.98
N PHE A 145 20.92 4.61 9.48
CA PHE A 145 21.83 3.81 10.31
C PHE A 145 22.99 4.62 10.84
N GLY A 146 23.57 5.51 10.04
CA GLY A 146 24.58 6.45 10.52
C GLY A 146 24.07 7.26 11.71
N THR A 147 22.84 7.76 11.64
CA THR A 147 22.18 8.47 12.76
C THR A 147 22.00 7.57 13.99
N ILE A 148 21.56 6.32 13.80
CA ILE A 148 21.38 5.36 14.89
C ILE A 148 22.73 5.01 15.54
N LEU A 149 23.80 4.88 14.77
CA LEU A 149 25.14 4.54 15.27
C LEU A 149 25.79 5.70 16.02
N THR A 150 25.50 6.94 15.65
CA THR A 150 26.00 8.17 16.30
C THR A 150 25.09 8.69 17.43
N ARG A 151 24.08 7.92 17.83
CA ARG A 151 23.13 8.28 18.89
C ARG A 151 23.77 8.56 20.23
N ARG A 152 23.13 9.41 21.03
CA ARG A 152 23.49 9.73 22.43
C ARG A 152 22.58 9.02 23.45
N VAL A 153 21.86 7.98 23.03
CA VAL A 153 21.02 7.15 23.91
C VAL A 153 21.49 5.70 23.87
N GLN A 154 21.41 5.01 24.98
CA GLN A 154 21.91 3.64 25.07
C GLN A 154 20.98 2.65 24.39
N HIS A 155 19.70 2.69 24.72
CA HIS A 155 18.69 1.75 24.24
C HIS A 155 17.85 2.37 23.14
N LEU A 156 17.59 1.62 22.07
CA LEU A 156 16.70 2.01 21.00
C LEU A 156 15.24 1.93 21.48
N TYR A 157 14.48 2.97 21.19
CA TYR A 157 13.04 2.99 21.45
C TYR A 157 12.26 2.21 20.37
N VAL A 158 11.10 1.67 20.70
CA VAL A 158 10.28 0.82 19.83
C VAL A 158 10.03 1.39 18.43
N ALA A 159 9.89 2.70 18.28
CA ALA A 159 9.73 3.32 16.97
C ALA A 159 10.91 3.02 16.03
N ILE A 160 12.14 3.02 16.57
CA ILE A 160 13.36 2.74 15.79
C ILE A 160 13.42 1.27 15.38
N TRP A 161 12.91 0.33 16.19
CA TRP A 161 12.85 -1.08 15.79
C TRP A 161 12.01 -1.25 14.52
N PHE A 162 10.84 -0.61 14.48
CA PHE A 162 9.98 -0.60 13.30
C PHE A 162 10.64 0.06 12.09
N TYR A 163 11.41 1.16 12.27
CA TYR A 163 12.12 1.79 11.14
C TYR A 163 13.22 0.88 10.59
N ILE A 164 13.94 0.16 11.43
CA ILE A 164 14.95 -0.83 11.02
C ILE A 164 14.29 -1.97 10.23
N ALA A 165 13.20 -2.54 10.75
CA ALA A 165 12.47 -3.60 10.07
C ALA A 165 11.89 -3.13 8.72
N THR A 166 11.33 -1.91 8.67
CA THR A 166 10.86 -1.29 7.42
C THR A 166 11.99 -1.23 6.39
N PHE A 167 13.13 -0.68 6.78
CA PHE A 167 14.24 -0.48 5.85
C PHE A 167 14.70 -1.79 5.21
N VAL A 168 14.99 -2.79 6.05
CA VAL A 168 15.57 -4.05 5.55
C VAL A 168 14.55 -4.86 4.75
N THR A 169 13.28 -4.87 5.19
CA THR A 169 12.25 -5.66 4.51
C THR A 169 11.89 -5.06 3.16
N VAL A 170 11.66 -3.75 3.09
CA VAL A 170 11.32 -3.08 1.83
C VAL A 170 12.46 -3.23 0.81
N ALA A 171 13.73 -3.16 1.24
CA ALA A 171 14.86 -3.40 0.35
C ALA A 171 14.82 -4.81 -0.26
N VAL A 172 14.61 -5.85 0.56
CA VAL A 172 14.54 -7.24 0.10
C VAL A 172 13.33 -7.45 -0.83
N LEU A 173 12.16 -6.95 -0.44
CA LEU A 173 10.93 -7.07 -1.21
C LEU A 173 11.07 -6.44 -2.59
N HIS A 174 11.55 -5.21 -2.64
CA HIS A 174 11.69 -4.45 -3.88
C HIS A 174 12.69 -5.14 -4.82
N ILE A 175 13.89 -5.46 -4.33
CA ILE A 175 14.93 -6.11 -5.16
C ILE A 175 14.43 -7.45 -5.71
N VAL A 176 13.79 -8.29 -4.90
CA VAL A 176 13.33 -9.62 -5.36
C VAL A 176 12.21 -9.49 -6.37
N ASN A 177 11.24 -8.60 -6.15
CA ASN A 177 10.08 -8.48 -7.05
C ASN A 177 10.41 -7.76 -8.37
N SER A 178 11.38 -6.84 -8.35
CA SER A 178 11.79 -6.03 -9.53
C SER A 178 12.96 -6.67 -10.29
N VAL A 179 13.10 -8.01 -10.26
CA VAL A 179 14.02 -8.71 -11.16
C VAL A 179 13.34 -8.83 -12.52
N GLU A 180 13.87 -8.10 -13.49
CA GLU A 180 13.28 -7.94 -14.82
C GLU A 180 14.29 -8.22 -15.93
N ILE A 181 13.78 -8.58 -17.12
CA ILE A 181 14.53 -8.73 -18.35
C ILE A 181 14.31 -7.47 -19.20
N PRO A 182 15.27 -6.52 -19.24
CA PRO A 182 15.15 -5.32 -20.05
C PRO A 182 15.12 -5.65 -21.53
N VAL A 183 14.17 -5.06 -22.28
CA VAL A 183 14.09 -5.15 -23.74
C VAL A 183 14.43 -3.80 -24.36
N THR A 184 13.87 -2.72 -23.80
CA THR A 184 14.20 -1.34 -24.14
C THR A 184 14.33 -0.52 -22.86
N LEU A 185 14.64 0.78 -23.00
CA LEU A 185 14.66 1.69 -21.84
C LEU A 185 13.31 1.81 -21.13
N PHE A 186 12.20 1.57 -21.85
CA PHE A 186 10.83 1.77 -21.37
C PHE A 186 10.01 0.49 -21.41
N LYS A 187 10.66 -0.68 -21.55
CA LYS A 187 9.99 -1.98 -21.58
C LYS A 187 10.89 -3.06 -21.03
N SER A 188 10.34 -3.80 -20.10
CA SER A 188 10.90 -5.02 -19.54
C SER A 188 9.83 -6.10 -19.37
N TYR A 189 10.26 -7.32 -19.10
CA TYR A 189 9.40 -8.42 -18.70
C TYR A 189 9.84 -8.95 -17.35
N SER A 190 8.90 -9.41 -16.52
CA SER A 190 9.26 -10.07 -15.27
C SER A 190 10.19 -11.25 -15.54
N TRP A 191 11.21 -11.43 -14.70
CA TRP A 191 12.05 -12.65 -14.72
C TRP A 191 11.22 -13.90 -14.42
N TYR A 192 10.26 -13.78 -13.53
CA TYR A 192 9.38 -14.86 -13.12
C TYR A 192 8.19 -14.98 -14.09
N ALA A 193 7.59 -16.21 -14.13
CA ALA A 193 6.47 -16.48 -15.01
C ALA A 193 5.29 -17.11 -14.26
N GLY A 194 4.08 -16.78 -14.68
CA GLY A 194 2.85 -17.43 -14.27
C GLY A 194 2.68 -17.56 -12.76
N VAL A 195 2.56 -18.80 -12.27
CA VAL A 195 2.37 -19.09 -10.83
C VAL A 195 3.54 -18.59 -9.97
N GLN A 196 4.78 -18.72 -10.47
CA GLN A 196 5.96 -18.22 -9.74
C GLN A 196 5.92 -16.70 -9.64
N ASP A 197 5.60 -16.01 -10.72
CA ASP A 197 5.48 -14.57 -10.73
C ASP A 197 4.33 -14.08 -9.82
N ALA A 198 3.20 -14.78 -9.85
CA ALA A 198 2.06 -14.47 -8.98
C ALA A 198 2.43 -14.56 -7.49
N LEU A 199 3.17 -15.63 -7.12
CA LEU A 199 3.63 -15.80 -5.74
C LEU A 199 4.62 -14.71 -5.32
N VAL A 200 5.64 -14.43 -6.14
CA VAL A 200 6.65 -13.40 -5.87
C VAL A 200 5.98 -12.02 -5.79
N GLN A 201 5.10 -11.70 -6.74
CA GLN A 201 4.41 -10.41 -6.77
C GLN A 201 3.49 -10.22 -5.55
N TRP A 202 2.76 -11.23 -5.10
CA TRP A 202 1.90 -11.07 -3.93
C TRP A 202 2.64 -11.25 -2.60
N TRP A 203 3.76 -11.99 -2.58
CA TRP A 203 4.71 -11.87 -1.49
C TRP A 203 5.23 -10.42 -1.35
N TYR A 204 5.57 -9.76 -2.46
CA TYR A 204 5.88 -8.34 -2.47
C TYR A 204 4.66 -7.48 -2.14
N GLY A 205 3.53 -7.62 -2.84
CA GLY A 205 2.38 -6.74 -2.76
C GLY A 205 1.77 -6.68 -1.35
N HIS A 206 1.55 -7.85 -0.73
CA HIS A 206 1.10 -7.92 0.66
C HIS A 206 2.12 -7.29 1.62
N ASN A 207 3.40 -7.65 1.46
CA ASN A 207 4.43 -7.17 2.35
C ASN A 207 4.82 -5.70 2.12
N ALA A 208 4.63 -5.14 0.94
CA ALA A 208 4.73 -3.71 0.71
C ALA A 208 3.68 -2.94 1.54
N VAL A 209 2.43 -3.42 1.58
CA VAL A 209 1.41 -2.86 2.50
C VAL A 209 1.83 -3.04 3.96
N ALA A 210 2.36 -4.20 4.34
CA ALA A 210 2.80 -4.50 5.69
C ALA A 210 4.02 -3.66 6.12
N PHE A 211 5.06 -3.56 5.29
CA PHE A 211 6.35 -2.98 5.68
C PHE A 211 6.60 -1.57 5.13
N PHE A 212 5.83 -1.09 4.17
CA PHE A 212 5.89 0.31 3.77
C PHE A 212 4.71 1.12 4.32
N LEU A 213 3.48 0.59 4.31
CA LEU A 213 2.30 1.31 4.80
C LEU A 213 2.01 1.08 6.29
N THR A 214 2.47 -0.03 6.90
CA THR A 214 2.11 -0.35 8.29
C THR A 214 3.28 -0.19 9.25
N THR A 215 4.41 -0.87 9.09
CA THR A 215 5.47 -0.86 10.10
C THR A 215 6.06 0.53 10.37
N PRO A 216 6.34 1.41 9.39
CA PRO A 216 6.84 2.75 9.71
C PRO A 216 5.78 3.58 10.42
N TYR A 217 4.51 3.45 10.05
CA TYR A 217 3.41 4.13 10.72
C TYR A 217 3.19 3.64 12.16
N LEU A 218 3.45 2.37 12.44
CA LEU A 218 3.50 1.88 13.82
C LEU A 218 4.63 2.56 14.60
N GLY A 219 5.80 2.71 14.01
CA GLY A 219 6.88 3.51 14.59
C GLY A 219 6.44 4.95 14.88
N LEU A 220 5.76 5.61 13.92
CA LEU A 220 5.20 6.95 14.11
C LEU A 220 4.12 6.97 15.19
N MET A 221 3.24 5.98 15.24
CA MET A 221 2.24 5.82 16.29
C MET A 221 2.91 5.77 17.68
N TYR A 222 3.91 4.93 17.85
CA TYR A 222 4.67 4.81 19.10
C TYR A 222 5.41 6.09 19.48
N TYR A 223 5.70 6.97 18.54
CA TYR A 223 6.31 8.27 18.84
C TYR A 223 5.27 9.35 19.11
N PHE A 224 4.33 9.57 18.20
CA PHE A 224 3.46 10.75 18.22
C PHE A 224 2.34 10.65 19.25
N ILE A 225 1.74 9.48 19.48
CA ILE A 225 0.66 9.33 20.46
C ILE A 225 1.12 9.58 21.89
N PRO A 226 2.20 8.95 22.38
CA PRO A 226 2.74 9.25 23.70
C PRO A 226 3.10 10.73 23.87
N LYS A 227 3.66 11.36 22.81
CA LYS A 227 4.03 12.78 22.81
C LYS A 227 2.82 13.69 22.83
N ALA A 228 1.79 13.44 22.03
CA ALA A 228 0.57 14.23 21.98
C ALA A 228 -0.24 14.10 23.28
N ALA A 229 -0.35 12.89 23.81
CA ALA A 229 -1.06 12.63 25.07
C ALA A 229 -0.27 13.03 26.32
N ASN A 230 1.04 13.29 26.18
CA ASN A 230 1.97 13.46 27.29
C ASN A 230 1.92 12.28 28.28
N ARG A 231 2.04 11.06 27.75
CA ARG A 231 1.98 9.82 28.51
C ARG A 231 3.00 8.80 27.98
N PRO A 232 3.54 7.92 28.83
CA PRO A 232 4.37 6.81 28.34
C PRO A 232 3.49 5.81 27.56
N VAL A 233 4.12 5.01 26.69
CA VAL A 233 3.45 3.87 26.08
C VAL A 233 2.91 2.93 27.15
N TYR A 234 1.70 2.40 26.95
CA TYR A 234 0.99 1.61 27.97
C TYR A 234 1.77 0.37 28.42
N SER A 235 2.29 -0.41 27.48
CA SER A 235 3.00 -1.63 27.80
C SER A 235 4.23 -1.84 26.91
N TYR A 236 5.41 -1.76 27.53
CA TYR A 236 6.67 -2.07 26.87
C TYR A 236 6.76 -3.56 26.45
N ARG A 237 6.29 -4.49 27.29
CA ARG A 237 6.27 -5.92 26.96
C ARG A 237 5.37 -6.21 25.74
N LEU A 238 4.21 -5.57 25.69
CA LEU A 238 3.31 -5.70 24.54
C LEU A 238 3.94 -5.13 23.27
N SER A 239 4.76 -4.06 23.38
CA SER A 239 5.52 -3.52 22.23
C SER A 239 6.53 -4.53 21.67
N ILE A 240 7.19 -5.32 22.54
CA ILE A 240 8.14 -6.37 22.11
C ILE A 240 7.40 -7.48 21.37
N ILE A 241 6.29 -7.96 21.94
CA ILE A 241 5.46 -9.01 21.33
C ILE A 241 4.92 -8.52 19.99
N HIS A 242 4.36 -7.31 19.97
CA HIS A 242 3.84 -6.68 18.77
C HIS A 242 4.90 -6.63 17.67
N PHE A 243 6.10 -6.14 17.98
CA PHE A 243 7.17 -6.00 16.99
C PHE A 243 7.60 -7.35 16.40
N TRP A 244 8.09 -8.28 17.22
CA TRP A 244 8.67 -9.53 16.73
C TRP A 244 7.64 -10.47 16.11
N ALA A 245 6.46 -10.60 16.73
CA ALA A 245 5.40 -11.43 16.18
C ALA A 245 4.88 -10.85 14.86
N LEU A 246 4.73 -9.52 14.77
CA LEU A 246 4.22 -8.87 13.57
C LEU A 246 5.17 -9.09 12.38
N ILE A 247 6.46 -8.74 12.50
CA ILE A 247 7.41 -8.84 11.39
C ILE A 247 7.64 -10.30 10.95
N PHE A 248 7.53 -11.27 11.87
CA PHE A 248 7.63 -12.68 11.54
C PHE A 248 6.39 -13.20 10.80
N LEU A 249 5.19 -12.84 11.26
CA LEU A 249 3.95 -13.39 10.71
C LEU A 249 3.54 -12.71 9.39
N TYR A 250 3.82 -11.41 9.23
CA TYR A 250 3.46 -10.68 8.01
C TYR A 250 4.08 -11.29 6.75
N ILE A 251 5.34 -11.70 6.83
CA ILE A 251 6.09 -12.13 5.66
C ILE A 251 5.49 -13.38 4.98
N TRP A 252 4.72 -14.18 5.72
CA TRP A 252 4.07 -15.41 5.24
C TRP A 252 2.67 -15.19 4.65
N ALA A 253 2.07 -14.04 4.85
CA ALA A 253 0.65 -13.87 4.56
C ALA A 253 0.32 -13.59 3.09
N GLY A 254 1.33 -13.32 2.25
CA GLY A 254 1.17 -12.96 0.83
C GLY A 254 0.21 -13.84 0.03
N PRO A 255 0.30 -15.19 0.09
CA PRO A 255 -0.55 -16.07 -0.68
C PRO A 255 -2.05 -15.99 -0.38
N HIS A 256 -2.48 -15.31 0.67
CA HIS A 256 -3.91 -15.10 0.88
C HIS A 256 -4.58 -14.26 -0.23
N HIS A 257 -3.81 -13.48 -0.98
CA HIS A 257 -4.28 -12.80 -2.19
C HIS A 257 -4.53 -13.75 -3.37
N LEU A 258 -4.09 -15.00 -3.27
CA LEU A 258 -4.12 -15.99 -4.34
C LEU A 258 -5.00 -17.20 -3.99
N LEU A 259 -5.92 -17.07 -3.06
CA LEU A 259 -6.87 -18.12 -2.70
C LEU A 259 -7.79 -18.47 -3.88
N TYR A 260 -8.00 -19.77 -4.08
CA TYR A 260 -8.75 -20.34 -5.20
C TYR A 260 -8.17 -20.04 -6.60
N THR A 261 -6.91 -19.62 -6.67
CA THR A 261 -6.18 -19.43 -7.92
C THR A 261 -5.45 -20.72 -8.31
N ALA A 262 -4.67 -20.64 -9.39
CA ALA A 262 -3.81 -21.72 -9.83
C ALA A 262 -2.53 -21.91 -8.96
N LEU A 263 -2.36 -21.13 -7.88
CA LEU A 263 -1.30 -21.34 -6.90
C LEU A 263 -1.49 -22.68 -6.17
N PRO A 264 -0.44 -23.47 -5.88
CA PRO A 264 -0.56 -24.70 -5.10
C PRO A 264 -1.28 -24.51 -3.76
N ASP A 265 -2.17 -25.43 -3.38
CA ASP A 265 -3.04 -25.29 -2.20
C ASP A 265 -2.27 -25.18 -0.87
N TRP A 266 -1.10 -25.83 -0.77
CA TRP A 266 -0.25 -25.71 0.42
C TRP A 266 0.17 -24.26 0.69
N ALA A 267 0.54 -23.50 -0.37
CA ALA A 267 0.92 -22.10 -0.25
C ALA A 267 -0.29 -21.21 0.10
N GLN A 268 -1.45 -21.46 -0.54
CA GLN A 268 -2.70 -20.80 -0.19
C GLN A 268 -3.06 -21.02 1.28
N SER A 269 -2.92 -22.24 1.78
CA SER A 269 -3.22 -22.61 3.17
C SER A 269 -2.25 -21.94 4.16
N LEU A 270 -0.94 -21.85 3.82
CA LEU A 270 0.02 -21.07 4.60
C LEU A 270 -0.42 -19.60 4.73
N GLY A 271 -0.76 -18.97 3.59
CA GLY A 271 -1.25 -17.59 3.59
C GLY A 271 -2.45 -17.38 4.53
N THR A 272 -3.41 -18.30 4.52
CA THR A 272 -4.57 -18.26 5.42
C THR A 272 -4.17 -18.39 6.89
N VAL A 273 -3.37 -19.38 7.25
CA VAL A 273 -2.98 -19.65 8.65
C VAL A 273 -2.21 -18.47 9.23
N PHE A 274 -1.20 -18.00 8.53
CA PHE A 274 -0.38 -16.87 9.01
C PHE A 274 -1.17 -15.55 9.05
N SER A 275 -2.10 -15.34 8.13
CA SER A 275 -3.01 -14.20 8.17
C SER A 275 -3.90 -14.19 9.41
N LEU A 276 -4.45 -15.34 9.79
CA LEU A 276 -5.24 -15.46 11.04
C LEU A 276 -4.38 -15.21 12.28
N MET A 277 -3.15 -15.71 12.30
CA MET A 277 -2.22 -15.46 13.40
C MET A 277 -1.86 -13.97 13.55
N LEU A 278 -1.91 -13.18 12.49
CA LEU A 278 -1.64 -11.74 12.50
C LEU A 278 -2.65 -10.93 13.35
N ILE A 279 -3.85 -11.43 13.58
CA ILE A 279 -4.84 -10.74 14.44
C ILE A 279 -4.24 -10.44 15.81
N ALA A 280 -3.53 -11.40 16.41
CA ALA A 280 -2.99 -11.25 17.75
C ALA A 280 -1.97 -10.10 17.89
N PRO A 281 -0.86 -10.03 17.12
CA PRO A 281 0.08 -8.92 17.22
C PRO A 281 -0.51 -7.59 16.75
N SER A 282 -1.32 -7.57 15.68
CA SER A 282 -1.90 -6.33 15.15
C SER A 282 -2.85 -5.69 16.15
N TRP A 283 -3.76 -6.48 16.74
CA TRP A 283 -4.64 -5.97 17.79
C TRP A 283 -3.89 -5.67 19.08
N GLY A 284 -2.82 -6.43 19.39
CA GLY A 284 -1.90 -6.08 20.46
C GLY A 284 -1.33 -4.67 20.31
N GLY A 285 -0.95 -4.29 19.08
CA GLY A 285 -0.49 -2.93 18.74
C GLY A 285 -1.59 -1.88 18.87
N MET A 286 -2.79 -2.16 18.33
CA MET A 286 -3.95 -1.28 18.47
C MET A 286 -4.31 -1.04 19.94
N ILE A 287 -4.40 -2.10 20.72
CA ILE A 287 -4.73 -2.03 22.16
C ILE A 287 -3.65 -1.24 22.91
N ASN A 288 -2.38 -1.47 22.62
CA ASN A 288 -1.28 -0.74 23.24
C ASN A 288 -1.34 0.76 22.94
N GLY A 289 -1.66 1.12 21.70
CA GLY A 289 -1.85 2.51 21.29
C GLY A 289 -3.05 3.17 21.98
N LEU A 290 -4.21 2.54 21.96
CA LEU A 290 -5.42 3.07 22.60
C LEU A 290 -5.29 3.15 24.14
N LEU A 291 -4.72 2.14 24.79
CA LEU A 291 -4.50 2.16 26.24
C LEU A 291 -3.41 3.14 26.68
N THR A 292 -2.55 3.60 25.77
CA THR A 292 -1.66 4.76 26.03
C THR A 292 -2.49 6.02 26.39
N LEU A 293 -3.72 6.11 25.92
CA LEU A 293 -4.67 7.20 26.24
C LEU A 293 -5.47 6.94 27.54
N ARG A 294 -5.25 5.84 28.26
CA ARG A 294 -5.94 5.54 29.51
C ARG A 294 -5.75 6.68 30.52
N GLY A 295 -6.86 7.23 31.02
CA GLY A 295 -6.86 8.39 31.92
C GLY A 295 -6.52 9.73 31.23
N ALA A 296 -6.65 9.81 29.90
CA ALA A 296 -6.52 11.04 29.11
C ALA A 296 -7.59 11.15 28.01
N TRP A 297 -8.71 10.44 28.16
CA TRP A 297 -9.83 10.48 27.20
C TRP A 297 -10.54 11.83 27.17
N ASP A 298 -10.49 12.62 28.23
CA ASP A 298 -10.88 14.01 28.29
C ASP A 298 -10.08 14.86 27.27
N LYS A 299 -8.75 14.63 27.20
CA LYS A 299 -7.90 15.33 26.21
C LYS A 299 -8.28 15.00 24.77
N VAL A 300 -8.70 13.77 24.46
CA VAL A 300 -9.15 13.39 23.12
C VAL A 300 -10.35 14.21 22.66
N ARG A 301 -11.25 14.61 23.59
CA ARG A 301 -12.40 15.45 23.27
C ARG A 301 -12.00 16.88 22.84
N GLU A 302 -10.89 17.39 23.35
CA GLU A 302 -10.43 18.75 23.14
C GLU A 302 -9.33 18.88 22.08
N ASP A 303 -8.44 17.88 22.00
CA ASP A 303 -7.28 17.89 21.10
C ASP A 303 -7.57 17.15 19.79
N VAL A 304 -7.62 17.92 18.72
CA VAL A 304 -7.88 17.37 17.37
C VAL A 304 -6.80 16.40 16.91
N VAL A 305 -5.54 16.58 17.31
CA VAL A 305 -4.44 15.66 16.99
C VAL A 305 -4.75 14.27 17.53
N LEU A 306 -5.18 14.19 18.78
CA LEU A 306 -5.54 12.91 19.41
C LEU A 306 -6.78 12.28 18.76
N LYS A 307 -7.76 13.10 18.32
CA LYS A 307 -8.92 12.59 17.55
C LYS A 307 -8.48 11.86 16.27
N PHE A 308 -7.62 12.50 15.46
CA PHE A 308 -7.06 11.88 14.27
C PHE A 308 -6.31 10.58 14.59
N MET A 309 -5.51 10.57 15.64
CA MET A 309 -4.73 9.39 16.05
C MET A 309 -5.61 8.24 16.54
N VAL A 310 -6.70 8.53 17.26
CA VAL A 310 -7.65 7.50 17.71
C VAL A 310 -8.35 6.85 16.52
N VAL A 311 -8.85 7.65 15.57
CA VAL A 311 -9.46 7.11 14.35
C VAL A 311 -8.45 6.30 13.54
N ALA A 312 -7.22 6.80 13.42
CA ALA A 312 -6.16 6.07 12.71
C ALA A 312 -5.88 4.69 13.32
N ILE A 313 -5.69 4.60 14.64
CA ILE A 313 -5.44 3.32 15.31
C ILE A 313 -6.66 2.39 15.19
N THR A 314 -7.86 2.92 15.30
CA THR A 314 -9.09 2.13 15.15
C THR A 314 -9.20 1.57 13.74
N ALA A 315 -8.92 2.40 12.71
CA ALA A 315 -8.87 1.96 11.31
C ALA A 315 -7.79 0.91 11.07
N TYR A 316 -6.62 1.04 11.72
CA TYR A 316 -5.59 -0.01 11.71
C TYR A 316 -6.13 -1.33 12.26
N GLY A 317 -6.78 -1.29 13.42
CA GLY A 317 -7.40 -2.48 14.02
C GLY A 317 -8.49 -3.09 13.13
N MET A 318 -9.33 -2.27 12.50
CA MET A 318 -10.36 -2.72 11.57
C MET A 318 -9.74 -3.40 10.34
N SER A 319 -8.78 -2.75 9.68
CA SER A 319 -8.11 -3.31 8.49
C SER A 319 -7.37 -4.60 8.79
N THR A 320 -6.68 -4.68 9.94
CA THR A 320 -5.94 -5.88 10.36
C THR A 320 -6.81 -6.97 11.02
N PHE A 321 -8.10 -6.74 11.17
CA PHE A 321 -9.11 -7.77 11.41
C PHE A 321 -9.72 -8.25 10.10
N GLU A 322 -10.07 -7.31 9.23
CA GLU A 322 -10.74 -7.58 7.96
C GLU A 322 -9.85 -8.36 6.99
N GLY A 323 -8.54 -8.02 6.90
CA GLY A 323 -7.58 -8.76 6.09
C GLY A 323 -7.53 -10.26 6.42
N PRO A 324 -7.27 -10.64 7.67
CA PRO A 324 -7.37 -12.02 8.13
C PRO A 324 -8.76 -12.67 7.91
N MET A 325 -9.84 -11.93 8.09
CA MET A 325 -11.19 -12.41 7.81
C MET A 325 -11.35 -12.76 6.32
N LEU A 326 -10.91 -11.89 5.42
CA LEU A 326 -10.89 -12.12 3.96
C LEU A 326 -9.93 -13.24 3.55
N SER A 327 -8.97 -13.63 4.40
CA SER A 327 -8.08 -14.77 4.17
C SER A 327 -8.72 -16.13 4.52
N LEU A 328 -9.86 -16.15 5.20
CA LEU A 328 -10.65 -17.37 5.37
C LEU A 328 -11.21 -17.80 4.02
N LYS A 329 -10.96 -19.06 3.63
CA LYS A 329 -11.37 -19.56 2.30
C LYS A 329 -12.84 -19.25 1.99
N ASN A 330 -13.76 -19.48 2.92
CA ASN A 330 -15.19 -19.22 2.72
C ASN A 330 -15.52 -17.72 2.53
N VAL A 331 -14.85 -16.83 3.26
CA VAL A 331 -15.04 -15.38 3.12
C VAL A 331 -14.36 -14.89 1.83
N ASN A 332 -13.19 -15.44 1.49
CA ASN A 332 -12.49 -15.12 0.26
C ASN A 332 -13.28 -15.50 -0.99
N ALA A 333 -13.99 -16.63 -0.94
CA ALA A 333 -14.89 -17.03 -2.05
C ALA A 333 -15.93 -15.96 -2.36
N ILE A 334 -16.37 -15.20 -1.34
CA ILE A 334 -17.31 -14.08 -1.45
C ILE A 334 -16.61 -12.80 -1.88
N GLY A 335 -15.52 -12.45 -1.20
CA GLY A 335 -14.90 -11.13 -1.30
C GLY A 335 -13.90 -10.97 -2.45
N HIS A 336 -13.20 -12.04 -2.83
CA HIS A 336 -12.14 -11.96 -3.85
C HIS A 336 -12.71 -11.54 -5.21
N PHE A 337 -12.03 -10.64 -5.91
CA PHE A 337 -12.41 -9.98 -7.15
C PHE A 337 -13.55 -8.96 -7.03
N THR A 338 -14.16 -8.77 -5.86
CA THR A 338 -15.23 -7.80 -5.66
C THR A 338 -14.73 -6.44 -5.19
N ASP A 339 -15.61 -5.44 -5.20
CA ASP A 339 -15.32 -4.10 -4.68
C ASP A 339 -15.12 -4.05 -3.16
N TRP A 340 -15.44 -5.14 -2.43
CA TRP A 340 -15.10 -5.27 -1.01
C TRP A 340 -13.60 -5.10 -0.76
N ILE A 341 -12.75 -5.68 -1.63
CA ILE A 341 -11.29 -5.53 -1.53
C ILE A 341 -10.87 -4.06 -1.62
N ILE A 342 -11.51 -3.28 -2.49
CA ILE A 342 -11.24 -1.85 -2.62
C ILE A 342 -11.67 -1.09 -1.36
N GLY A 343 -12.84 -1.44 -0.79
CA GLY A 343 -13.31 -0.89 0.48
C GLY A 343 -12.31 -1.13 1.60
N HIS A 344 -11.85 -2.38 1.75
CA HIS A 344 -10.85 -2.80 2.72
C HIS A 344 -9.54 -1.99 2.63
N VAL A 345 -8.96 -1.88 1.42
CA VAL A 345 -7.72 -1.13 1.19
C VAL A 345 -7.89 0.34 1.58
N HIS A 346 -9.04 0.95 1.29
CA HIS A 346 -9.26 2.36 1.61
C HIS A 346 -9.51 2.64 3.08
N ILE A 347 -10.04 1.69 3.86
CA ILE A 347 -10.04 1.80 5.34
C ILE A 347 -8.59 1.89 5.86
N GLY A 348 -7.69 1.08 5.32
CA GLY A 348 -6.26 1.18 5.63
C GLY A 348 -5.64 2.50 5.15
N ALA A 349 -5.77 2.82 3.87
CA ALA A 349 -5.09 3.97 3.28
C ALA A 349 -5.62 5.33 3.80
N LEU A 350 -6.95 5.54 3.80
CA LEU A 350 -7.55 6.79 4.28
C LEU A 350 -7.62 6.84 5.80
N GLY A 351 -8.06 5.74 6.42
CA GLY A 351 -8.27 5.66 7.86
C GLY A 351 -6.96 5.56 8.64
N TRP A 352 -6.12 4.56 8.35
CA TRP A 352 -4.85 4.38 9.07
C TRP A 352 -3.79 5.39 8.63
N ASN A 353 -3.33 5.29 7.38
CA ASN A 353 -2.22 6.13 6.91
C ASN A 353 -2.60 7.61 6.80
N GLY A 354 -3.74 7.92 6.20
CA GLY A 354 -4.19 9.30 6.00
C GLY A 354 -4.43 10.03 7.33
N MET A 355 -5.26 9.47 8.22
CA MET A 355 -5.59 10.14 9.48
C MET A 355 -4.36 10.28 10.41
N LEU A 356 -3.46 9.28 10.44
CA LEU A 356 -2.23 9.41 11.23
C LEU A 356 -1.31 10.50 10.66
N THR A 357 -1.19 10.59 9.33
CA THR A 357 -0.42 11.67 8.68
C THR A 357 -1.01 13.04 9.01
N PHE A 358 -2.32 13.19 8.97
CA PHE A 358 -2.98 14.46 9.32
C PHE A 358 -2.75 14.84 10.78
N GLY A 359 -2.93 13.89 11.69
CA GLY A 359 -2.64 14.11 13.11
C GLY A 359 -1.18 14.50 13.35
N MET A 360 -0.24 13.82 12.69
CA MET A 360 1.17 14.14 12.74
C MET A 360 1.47 15.55 12.22
N LEU A 361 0.93 15.95 11.08
CA LEU A 361 1.15 17.28 10.49
C LEU A 361 0.57 18.38 11.38
N TYR A 362 -0.63 18.20 11.94
CA TYR A 362 -1.21 19.16 12.90
C TYR A 362 -0.40 19.27 14.19
N TRP A 363 0.23 18.17 14.63
CA TRP A 363 1.12 18.20 15.79
C TRP A 363 2.46 18.87 15.48
N LEU A 364 2.99 18.66 14.27
CA LEU A 364 4.34 19.05 13.86
C LEU A 364 4.43 20.53 13.48
N PHE A 365 3.54 21.04 12.61
CA PHE A 365 3.62 22.40 12.07
C PHE A 365 3.70 23.48 13.15
N PRO A 366 2.86 23.50 14.20
CA PRO A 366 2.98 24.47 15.28
C PRO A 366 4.36 24.48 15.95
N ARG A 367 5.02 23.32 16.03
CA ARG A 367 6.32 23.16 16.68
C ARG A 367 7.47 23.65 15.83
N ILE A 368 7.50 23.26 14.56
CA ILE A 368 8.60 23.69 13.68
C ILE A 368 8.48 25.16 13.23
N TYR A 369 7.30 25.76 13.30
CA TYR A 369 7.10 27.19 12.99
C TYR A 369 6.97 28.07 14.24
N GLY A 370 7.03 27.51 15.44
CA GLY A 370 6.99 28.24 16.70
C GLY A 370 5.71 29.05 16.93
N LYS A 371 4.57 28.60 16.39
CA LYS A 371 3.27 29.26 16.51
C LYS A 371 2.15 28.25 16.73
N PRO A 372 1.13 28.60 17.54
CA PRO A 372 -0.08 27.78 17.64
C PRO A 372 -0.75 27.58 16.29
N LEU A 373 -1.50 26.49 16.16
CA LEU A 373 -2.32 26.22 14.98
C LEU A 373 -3.28 27.39 14.72
N PHE A 374 -3.34 27.83 13.47
CA PHE A 374 -4.15 29.00 13.07
C PHE A 374 -5.62 28.87 13.50
N SER A 375 -6.23 27.68 13.30
CA SER A 375 -7.62 27.47 13.69
C SER A 375 -7.90 26.04 14.14
N LYS A 376 -8.23 25.85 15.42
CA LYS A 376 -8.72 24.59 15.96
C LYS A 376 -10.10 24.23 15.39
N LYS A 377 -10.94 25.21 15.05
CA LYS A 377 -12.27 24.97 14.46
C LYS A 377 -12.14 24.34 13.07
N LEU A 378 -11.26 24.85 12.21
CA LEU A 378 -10.99 24.27 10.90
C LEU A 378 -10.40 22.87 11.01
N ALA A 379 -9.51 22.62 11.96
CA ALA A 379 -8.97 21.29 12.18
C ALA A 379 -10.03 20.28 12.64
N ASN A 380 -10.97 20.71 13.53
CA ASN A 380 -12.10 19.87 13.91
C ASN A 380 -13.09 19.65 12.75
N PHE A 381 -13.33 20.64 11.91
CA PHE A 381 -14.13 20.48 10.70
C PHE A 381 -13.49 19.44 9.76
N HIS A 382 -12.17 19.58 9.50
CA HIS A 382 -11.42 18.60 8.71
C HIS A 382 -11.57 17.19 9.29
N PHE A 383 -11.41 17.02 10.59
CA PHE A 383 -11.56 15.73 11.26
C PHE A 383 -12.91 15.06 10.95
N TRP A 384 -14.00 15.79 11.16
CA TRP A 384 -15.35 15.24 10.99
C TRP A 384 -15.69 14.98 9.54
N ILE A 385 -15.40 15.92 8.62
CA ILE A 385 -15.72 15.74 7.21
C ILE A 385 -14.91 14.59 6.58
N SER A 386 -13.63 14.43 6.98
CA SER A 386 -12.80 13.32 6.50
C SER A 386 -13.24 11.98 7.08
N THR A 387 -13.66 11.93 8.35
CA THR A 387 -14.22 10.70 8.95
C THR A 387 -15.50 10.29 8.24
N LEU A 388 -16.41 11.24 7.96
CA LEU A 388 -17.60 10.99 7.14
C LEU A 388 -17.22 10.53 5.73
N GLY A 389 -16.22 11.17 5.12
CA GLY A 389 -15.71 10.79 3.81
C GLY A 389 -15.26 9.33 3.74
N ILE A 390 -14.56 8.83 4.76
CA ILE A 390 -14.17 7.42 4.86
C ILE A 390 -15.41 6.52 4.89
N MET A 391 -16.42 6.86 5.68
CA MET A 391 -17.65 6.06 5.78
C MET A 391 -18.40 6.02 4.44
N PHE A 392 -18.60 7.20 3.80
CA PHE A 392 -19.27 7.31 2.50
C PHE A 392 -18.45 6.70 1.36
N TYR A 393 -17.16 6.42 1.57
CA TYR A 393 -16.34 5.68 0.63
C TYR A 393 -16.43 4.17 0.85
N ALA A 394 -16.17 3.69 2.07
CA ALA A 394 -16.02 2.27 2.36
C ALA A 394 -17.35 1.51 2.39
N ILE A 395 -18.40 2.07 3.03
CA ILE A 395 -19.70 1.38 3.15
C ILE A 395 -20.32 1.06 1.79
N PRO A 396 -20.39 2.00 0.82
CA PRO A 396 -20.90 1.68 -0.51
C PRO A 396 -20.10 0.58 -1.23
N LEU A 397 -18.78 0.52 -1.04
CA LEU A 397 -17.95 -0.52 -1.64
C LEU A 397 -18.16 -1.89 -1.01
N TYR A 398 -18.44 -1.96 0.29
CA TYR A 398 -18.86 -3.21 0.92
C TYR A 398 -20.21 -3.69 0.38
N ILE A 399 -21.17 -2.79 0.24
CA ILE A 399 -22.48 -3.11 -0.37
C ILE A 399 -22.27 -3.55 -1.83
N ALA A 400 -21.45 -2.84 -2.60
CA ALA A 400 -21.12 -3.22 -3.98
C ALA A 400 -20.49 -4.61 -4.05
N GLY A 401 -19.54 -4.92 -3.17
CA GLY A 401 -18.89 -6.24 -3.15
C GLY A 401 -19.86 -7.38 -2.82
N LEU A 402 -20.78 -7.17 -1.88
CA LEU A 402 -21.83 -8.15 -1.56
C LEU A 402 -22.82 -8.30 -2.72
N THR A 403 -23.23 -7.21 -3.37
CA THR A 403 -24.10 -7.23 -4.55
C THR A 403 -23.45 -7.99 -5.70
N GLN A 404 -22.15 -7.76 -5.96
CA GLN A 404 -21.41 -8.51 -6.98
C GLN A 404 -21.45 -10.00 -6.70
N PHE A 405 -21.13 -10.41 -5.48
CA PHE A 405 -21.11 -11.82 -5.12
C PHE A 405 -22.50 -12.46 -5.24
N GLU A 406 -23.53 -11.83 -4.71
CA GLU A 406 -24.91 -12.36 -4.79
C GLU A 406 -25.35 -12.54 -6.24
N MET A 407 -25.17 -11.53 -7.09
CA MET A 407 -25.57 -11.61 -8.51
C MET A 407 -24.73 -12.59 -9.32
N TRP A 408 -23.44 -12.74 -9.00
CA TRP A 408 -22.58 -13.65 -9.77
C TRP A 408 -22.91 -15.12 -9.52
N ARG A 409 -23.40 -15.48 -8.34
CA ARG A 409 -23.65 -16.87 -7.92
C ARG A 409 -25.12 -17.28 -7.97
N ASP A 410 -26.04 -16.37 -8.28
CA ASP A 410 -27.46 -16.66 -8.24
C ASP A 410 -27.88 -17.55 -9.42
N PHE A 411 -28.61 -18.62 -9.09
CA PHE A 411 -29.13 -19.59 -10.03
C PHE A 411 -30.66 -19.60 -10.06
N THR A 412 -31.24 -19.82 -11.23
CA THR A 412 -32.68 -20.11 -11.36
C THR A 412 -32.99 -21.50 -10.79
N GLU A 413 -34.28 -21.82 -10.66
CA GLU A 413 -34.76 -23.14 -10.25
C GLU A 413 -34.29 -24.24 -11.22
N ASP A 414 -34.14 -23.92 -12.52
CA ASP A 414 -33.61 -24.82 -13.53
C ASP A 414 -32.08 -24.99 -13.48
N GLY A 415 -31.43 -24.33 -12.54
CA GLY A 415 -29.98 -24.41 -12.33
C GLY A 415 -29.14 -23.60 -13.31
N LEU A 416 -29.72 -22.67 -14.05
CA LEU A 416 -29.01 -21.73 -14.92
C LEU A 416 -28.62 -20.48 -14.15
N LEU A 417 -27.55 -19.78 -14.57
CA LEU A 417 -27.19 -18.48 -13.99
C LEU A 417 -28.37 -17.49 -14.19
N ARG A 418 -28.82 -16.86 -13.10
CA ARG A 418 -29.91 -15.86 -13.18
C ARG A 418 -29.45 -14.59 -13.90
N TYR A 419 -28.19 -14.20 -13.71
CA TYR A 419 -27.57 -13.02 -14.31
C TYR A 419 -26.37 -13.43 -15.17
N PRO A 420 -26.60 -14.04 -16.35
CA PRO A 420 -25.51 -14.53 -17.20
C PRO A 420 -24.69 -13.39 -17.81
N ASN A 421 -25.31 -12.24 -18.09
CA ASN A 421 -24.62 -11.07 -18.63
C ASN A 421 -23.95 -10.30 -17.48
N PHE A 422 -22.62 -10.18 -17.55
CA PHE A 422 -21.83 -9.46 -16.53
C PHE A 422 -22.24 -7.99 -16.35
N LEU A 423 -22.73 -7.36 -17.43
CA LEU A 423 -23.16 -5.97 -17.43
C LEU A 423 -24.35 -5.71 -16.50
N GLU A 424 -25.21 -6.69 -16.27
CA GLU A 424 -26.36 -6.58 -15.35
C GLU A 424 -25.88 -6.25 -13.94
N THR A 425 -24.78 -6.88 -13.49
CA THR A 425 -24.17 -6.55 -12.20
C THR A 425 -23.57 -5.16 -12.22
N VAL A 426 -22.82 -4.80 -13.26
CA VAL A 426 -22.13 -3.50 -13.34
C VAL A 426 -23.12 -2.34 -13.23
N THR A 427 -24.26 -2.44 -13.90
CA THR A 427 -25.30 -1.38 -13.86
C THR A 427 -25.90 -1.19 -12.47
N GLN A 428 -26.01 -2.25 -11.66
CA GLN A 428 -26.49 -2.16 -10.28
C GLN A 428 -25.48 -1.45 -9.34
N LEU A 429 -24.20 -1.40 -9.70
CA LEU A 429 -23.16 -0.82 -8.86
C LEU A 429 -23.00 0.70 -9.03
N VAL A 430 -23.56 1.29 -10.10
CA VAL A 430 -23.39 2.73 -10.39
C VAL A 430 -23.78 3.64 -9.22
N PRO A 431 -24.90 3.41 -8.50
CA PRO A 431 -25.22 4.24 -7.33
C PRO A 431 -24.16 4.15 -6.23
N MET A 432 -23.53 2.98 -6.03
CA MET A 432 -22.45 2.80 -5.04
C MET A 432 -21.19 3.53 -5.49
N TYR A 433 -20.89 3.54 -6.79
CA TYR A 433 -19.78 4.31 -7.35
C TYR A 433 -20.00 5.83 -7.23
N ALA A 434 -21.24 6.29 -7.38
CA ALA A 434 -21.57 7.69 -7.12
C ALA A 434 -21.36 8.06 -5.63
N LEU A 435 -21.85 7.23 -4.71
CA LEU A 435 -21.68 7.46 -3.26
C LEU A 435 -20.21 7.45 -2.83
N ARG A 436 -19.39 6.51 -3.35
CA ARG A 436 -17.95 6.53 -3.03
C ARG A 436 -17.25 7.78 -3.55
N SER A 437 -17.69 8.32 -4.69
CA SER A 437 -17.16 9.58 -5.24
C SER A 437 -17.50 10.76 -4.33
N VAL A 438 -18.71 10.79 -3.75
CA VAL A 438 -19.07 11.77 -2.70
C VAL A 438 -18.14 11.61 -1.48
N GLY A 439 -17.91 10.37 -1.01
CA GLY A 439 -16.98 10.11 0.09
C GLY A 439 -15.56 10.62 -0.18
N GLY A 440 -15.03 10.36 -1.39
CA GLY A 440 -13.75 10.89 -1.84
C GLY A 440 -13.70 12.42 -1.89
N ALA A 441 -14.77 13.06 -2.37
CA ALA A 441 -14.88 14.52 -2.41
C ALA A 441 -14.89 15.14 -0.99
N LEU A 442 -15.65 14.55 -0.04
CA LEU A 442 -15.66 15.00 1.35
C LEU A 442 -14.26 14.91 1.99
N TYR A 443 -13.56 13.81 1.75
CA TYR A 443 -12.20 13.62 2.27
C TYR A 443 -11.22 14.65 1.67
N LEU A 444 -11.31 14.89 0.36
CA LEU A 444 -10.50 15.90 -0.34
C LEU A 444 -10.79 17.32 0.15
N ILE A 445 -12.07 17.69 0.37
CA ILE A 445 -12.43 19.00 0.94
C ILE A 445 -11.80 19.18 2.32
N GLY A 446 -11.87 18.14 3.18
CA GLY A 446 -11.21 18.14 4.47
C GLY A 446 -9.70 18.37 4.34
N PHE A 447 -9.07 17.71 3.39
CA PHE A 447 -7.64 17.87 3.13
C PHE A 447 -7.27 19.29 2.67
N ILE A 448 -8.06 19.90 1.79
CA ILE A 448 -7.87 21.30 1.36
C ILE A 448 -7.99 22.26 2.55
N VAL A 449 -8.96 22.03 3.45
CA VAL A 449 -9.10 22.81 4.68
C VAL A 449 -7.86 22.65 5.58
N MET A 450 -7.27 21.45 5.66
CA MET A 450 -6.01 21.25 6.38
C MET A 450 -4.88 22.06 5.73
N ILE A 451 -4.73 22.02 4.42
CA ILE A 451 -3.71 22.80 3.70
C ILE A 451 -3.82 24.27 4.05
N TYR A 452 -5.02 24.84 3.94
CA TYR A 452 -5.26 26.24 4.30
C TYR A 452 -4.83 26.54 5.74
N ASN A 453 -5.22 25.70 6.70
CA ASN A 453 -4.91 25.88 8.12
C ASN A 453 -3.40 25.80 8.39
N LEU A 454 -2.69 24.85 7.78
CA LEU A 454 -1.25 24.68 7.94
C LEU A 454 -0.46 25.80 7.26
N VAL A 455 -0.88 26.26 6.08
CA VAL A 455 -0.26 27.40 5.38
C VAL A 455 -0.41 28.67 6.22
N LYS A 456 -1.60 28.94 6.76
CA LYS A 456 -1.81 30.11 7.66
C LYS A 456 -0.96 30.00 8.94
N THR A 457 -0.80 28.81 9.50
CA THR A 457 0.07 28.57 10.66
C THR A 457 1.54 28.86 10.32
N ALA A 458 2.01 28.38 9.17
CA ALA A 458 3.37 28.58 8.71
C ALA A 458 3.68 30.06 8.41
N LEU A 459 2.74 30.78 7.75
CA LEU A 459 2.89 32.20 7.44
C LEU A 459 2.86 33.10 8.68
N ALA A 460 2.18 32.70 9.76
CA ALA A 460 2.15 33.43 11.02
C ALA A 460 3.42 33.20 11.87
N GLY A 461 4.20 32.19 11.57
CA GLY A 461 5.41 31.81 12.29
C GLY A 461 6.69 31.99 11.48
N LYS A 462 7.80 31.57 12.08
CA LYS A 462 9.11 31.48 11.42
C LYS A 462 9.64 30.06 11.60
N LEU A 463 10.10 29.44 10.52
CA LEU A 463 10.69 28.11 10.60
C LEU A 463 11.88 28.10 11.58
N ILE A 464 11.80 27.26 12.58
CA ILE A 464 12.93 26.91 13.46
C ILE A 464 13.75 25.88 12.69
N ALA A 465 14.56 26.37 11.74
CA ALA A 465 15.28 25.52 10.80
C ALA A 465 16.26 24.58 11.52
N GLU A 466 16.92 25.11 12.56
CA GLU A 466 17.87 24.41 13.42
C GLU A 466 17.43 24.56 14.86
N GLU A 467 17.06 23.46 15.49
CA GLU A 467 16.59 23.43 16.88
C GLU A 467 17.71 22.96 17.79
N SER A 468 18.22 23.88 18.63
CA SER A 468 19.31 23.58 19.56
C SER A 468 18.87 22.58 20.63
N ALA A 469 19.74 21.62 20.94
CA ALA A 469 19.54 20.62 21.97
C ALA A 469 20.85 20.28 22.67
N GLU A 470 20.74 19.72 23.86
CA GLU A 470 21.89 19.26 24.66
C GLU A 470 21.64 17.83 25.13
N ALA A 471 22.68 17.02 25.12
CA ALA A 471 22.64 15.66 25.66
C ALA A 471 24.04 15.25 26.15
N ALA A 472 24.10 14.37 27.14
CA ALA A 472 25.35 13.72 27.51
C ALA A 472 25.83 12.82 26.35
N PRO A 473 27.14 12.73 26.10
CA PRO A 473 27.71 11.80 25.14
C PRO A 473 27.35 10.35 25.49
N LEU A 474 27.24 9.50 24.47
CA LEU A 474 26.97 8.09 24.70
C LEU A 474 28.15 7.44 25.45
N ALA A 475 27.88 6.93 26.62
CA ALA A 475 28.88 6.12 27.35
C ALA A 475 29.25 4.86 26.55
N LYS A 476 30.49 4.42 26.62
CA LYS A 476 30.96 3.20 25.95
C LYS A 476 30.06 2.02 26.27
N ILE A 477 29.45 1.45 25.23
CA ILE A 477 28.51 0.33 25.37
C ILE A 477 29.31 -0.95 25.67
N GLN A 478 29.02 -1.58 26.81
CA GLN A 478 29.60 -2.89 27.14
C GLN A 478 28.98 -3.99 26.29
N HIS A 479 29.77 -4.96 25.83
CA HIS A 479 29.31 -6.11 25.09
C HIS A 479 28.55 -7.12 25.96
N ALA A 480 28.97 -7.30 27.22
CA ALA A 480 28.29 -8.15 28.17
C ALA A 480 26.87 -7.62 28.52
N LYS A 481 26.00 -8.51 28.97
CA LYS A 481 24.73 -8.11 29.59
C LYS A 481 25.00 -7.46 30.93
N TYR A 482 24.22 -6.43 31.27
CA TYR A 482 24.20 -5.89 32.61
C TYR A 482 23.48 -6.85 33.56
N ALA A 483 23.79 -6.79 34.86
CA ALA A 483 23.11 -7.58 35.86
C ALA A 483 21.59 -7.31 35.81
N GLY A 484 20.79 -8.37 35.71
CA GLY A 484 19.33 -8.28 35.62
C GLY A 484 18.76 -7.80 34.26
N GLU A 485 19.63 -7.54 33.27
CA GLU A 485 19.18 -7.09 31.94
C GLU A 485 18.54 -8.23 31.15
N GLY A 486 17.27 -8.04 30.72
CA GLY A 486 16.58 -8.96 29.83
C GLY A 486 17.24 -9.00 28.42
N TRP A 487 17.05 -10.11 27.69
CA TRP A 487 17.65 -10.31 26.36
C TRP A 487 17.27 -9.20 25.36
N HIS A 488 16.04 -8.72 25.40
CA HIS A 488 15.57 -7.69 24.47
C HIS A 488 16.23 -6.34 24.75
N ARG A 489 16.35 -5.94 26.03
CA ARG A 489 17.10 -4.73 26.42
C ARG A 489 18.57 -4.79 26.00
N TRP A 490 19.16 -5.97 26.03
CA TRP A 490 20.52 -6.20 25.55
C TRP A 490 20.64 -5.99 24.02
N ILE A 491 19.62 -6.43 23.22
CA ILE A 491 19.58 -6.19 21.76
C ILE A 491 19.35 -4.72 21.44
N GLU A 492 18.52 -4.02 22.19
CA GLU A 492 18.25 -2.58 21.98
C GLU A 492 19.51 -1.71 22.00
N ARG A 493 20.54 -2.15 22.66
CA ARG A 493 21.84 -1.48 22.66
C ARG A 493 22.67 -1.76 21.41
N ARG A 494 22.23 -2.68 20.55
CA ARG A 494 22.97 -3.24 19.42
C ARG A 494 22.20 -3.13 18.10
N PRO A 495 22.21 -1.95 17.47
CA PRO A 495 21.43 -1.71 16.25
C PRO A 495 21.72 -2.70 15.13
N MET A 496 22.98 -3.06 14.91
CA MET A 496 23.36 -4.00 13.85
C MET A 496 22.87 -5.42 14.12
N GLN A 497 22.83 -5.86 15.37
CA GLN A 497 22.25 -7.17 15.71
C GLN A 497 20.74 -7.16 15.54
N MET A 498 20.07 -6.05 15.88
CA MET A 498 18.64 -5.91 15.65
C MET A 498 18.32 -5.94 14.14
N LEU A 499 19.14 -5.29 13.30
CA LEU A 499 19.04 -5.36 11.85
C LEU A 499 19.17 -6.81 11.35
N VAL A 500 20.24 -7.49 11.74
CA VAL A 500 20.51 -8.88 11.31
C VAL A 500 19.40 -9.82 11.78
N MET A 501 18.95 -9.70 13.02
CA MET A 501 17.84 -10.52 13.54
C MET A 501 16.53 -10.23 12.78
N SER A 502 16.22 -8.97 12.48
CA SER A 502 15.04 -8.63 11.66
C SER A 502 15.16 -9.25 10.27
N LEU A 503 16.32 -9.14 9.62
CA LEU A 503 16.57 -9.77 8.32
C LEU A 503 16.37 -11.30 8.37
N VAL A 504 16.93 -11.97 9.38
CA VAL A 504 16.79 -13.42 9.53
C VAL A 504 15.31 -13.82 9.69
N VAL A 505 14.58 -13.08 10.52
CA VAL A 505 13.17 -13.35 10.78
C VAL A 505 12.31 -13.26 9.51
N ILE A 506 12.55 -12.24 8.67
CA ILE A 506 11.80 -12.09 7.40
C ILE A 506 12.25 -13.10 6.34
N LEU A 507 13.55 -13.45 6.29
CA LEU A 507 14.06 -14.43 5.32
C LEU A 507 13.55 -15.83 5.60
N ILE A 508 13.36 -16.22 6.86
CA ILE A 508 12.78 -17.54 7.20
C ILE A 508 11.44 -17.72 6.48
N GLY A 509 10.53 -16.75 6.59
CA GLY A 509 9.23 -16.82 5.92
C GLY A 509 9.35 -16.79 4.40
N GLY A 510 10.05 -15.80 3.85
CA GLY A 510 10.19 -15.64 2.40
C GLY A 510 10.82 -16.86 1.71
N VAL A 511 11.89 -17.43 2.30
CA VAL A 511 12.59 -18.62 1.75
C VAL A 511 11.68 -19.85 1.77
N ILE A 512 11.03 -20.13 2.90
CA ILE A 512 10.18 -21.33 3.05
C ILE A 512 8.94 -21.23 2.16
N GLU A 513 8.39 -20.05 1.99
CA GLU A 513 7.19 -19.83 1.18
C GLU A 513 7.47 -19.91 -0.32
N MET A 514 8.57 -19.34 -0.79
CA MET A 514 8.83 -19.20 -2.22
C MET A 514 9.61 -20.37 -2.82
N ILE A 515 10.66 -20.85 -2.16
CA ILE A 515 11.59 -21.83 -2.75
C ILE A 515 10.90 -23.11 -3.21
N PRO A 516 9.94 -23.73 -2.48
CA PRO A 516 9.29 -24.96 -2.95
C PRO A 516 8.56 -24.78 -4.29
N THR A 517 7.98 -23.61 -4.54
CA THR A 517 7.29 -23.32 -5.81
C THR A 517 8.27 -23.29 -7.00
N PHE A 518 9.55 -22.95 -6.76
CA PHE A 518 10.58 -22.96 -7.80
C PHE A 518 11.23 -24.32 -7.98
N LEU A 519 11.37 -25.11 -6.91
CA LEU A 519 12.12 -26.37 -6.95
C LEU A 519 11.26 -27.60 -7.23
N VAL A 520 9.99 -27.59 -6.81
CA VAL A 520 9.09 -28.75 -6.94
C VAL A 520 8.28 -28.64 -8.23
N LYS A 521 8.65 -29.38 -9.24
CA LYS A 521 8.05 -29.31 -10.59
C LYS A 521 6.55 -29.65 -10.59
N GLU A 522 6.13 -30.52 -9.72
CA GLU A 522 4.73 -30.96 -9.57
C GLU A 522 3.80 -29.82 -9.11
N ASN A 523 4.35 -28.72 -8.56
CA ASN A 523 3.57 -27.53 -8.22
C ASN A 523 3.02 -26.81 -9.47
N ILE A 524 3.67 -26.97 -10.63
CA ILE A 524 3.29 -26.33 -11.89
C ILE A 524 3.33 -27.40 -13.00
N PRO A 525 2.33 -28.30 -13.06
CA PRO A 525 2.25 -29.31 -14.10
C PRO A 525 2.19 -28.68 -15.48
N THR A 526 3.03 -29.10 -16.41
CA THR A 526 3.05 -28.59 -17.78
C THR A 526 1.87 -29.12 -18.59
N ILE A 527 1.36 -28.33 -19.53
CA ILE A 527 0.30 -28.68 -20.47
C ILE A 527 0.90 -28.61 -21.88
N ALA A 528 0.95 -29.76 -22.57
CA ALA A 528 1.63 -29.89 -23.86
C ALA A 528 1.05 -29.02 -24.98
N SER A 529 -0.23 -28.64 -24.89
CA SER A 529 -0.90 -27.76 -25.86
C SER A 529 -0.60 -26.28 -25.65
N VAL A 530 -0.05 -25.89 -24.49
CA VAL A 530 0.32 -24.50 -24.22
C VAL A 530 1.64 -24.17 -24.90
N GLN A 531 1.62 -23.18 -25.78
CA GLN A 531 2.77 -22.75 -26.57
C GLN A 531 3.17 -21.31 -26.21
N PRO A 532 4.42 -20.91 -26.44
CA PRO A 532 4.82 -19.51 -26.31
C PRO A 532 3.99 -18.60 -27.22
N TYR A 533 3.79 -17.37 -26.78
CA TYR A 533 3.11 -16.36 -27.59
C TYR A 533 3.82 -16.13 -28.93
N THR A 534 3.06 -16.06 -30.00
CA THR A 534 3.55 -15.51 -31.27
C THR A 534 3.89 -14.03 -31.12
N ALA A 535 4.64 -13.47 -32.05
CA ALA A 535 5.01 -12.06 -32.00
C ALA A 535 3.78 -11.12 -31.95
N LEU A 536 2.72 -11.46 -32.69
CA LEU A 536 1.49 -10.66 -32.71
C LEU A 536 0.71 -10.79 -31.38
N GLU A 537 0.61 -11.98 -30.81
CA GLU A 537 -0.04 -12.21 -29.52
C GLU A 537 0.71 -11.51 -28.39
N LEU A 538 2.06 -11.54 -28.41
CA LEU A 538 2.88 -10.84 -27.42
C LEU A 538 2.70 -9.31 -27.54
N GLN A 539 2.61 -8.77 -28.76
CA GLN A 539 2.32 -7.37 -28.99
C GLN A 539 0.93 -6.97 -28.48
N GLY A 540 -0.07 -7.81 -28.71
CA GLY A 540 -1.42 -7.62 -28.17
C GLY A 540 -1.44 -7.62 -26.65
N ARG A 541 -0.68 -8.53 -26.03
CA ARG A 541 -0.49 -8.59 -24.57
C ARG A 541 0.19 -7.32 -24.03
N ASP A 542 1.20 -6.79 -24.72
CA ASP A 542 1.86 -5.56 -24.32
C ASP A 542 0.93 -4.35 -24.39
N ILE A 543 0.04 -4.31 -25.40
CA ILE A 543 -1.03 -3.30 -25.48
C ILE A 543 -2.02 -3.45 -24.32
N TYR A 544 -2.42 -4.66 -23.97
CA TYR A 544 -3.31 -4.95 -22.84
C TYR A 544 -2.72 -4.40 -21.52
N LEU A 545 -1.41 -4.59 -21.30
CA LEU A 545 -0.71 -4.03 -20.13
C LEU A 545 -0.63 -2.50 -20.21
N ARG A 546 -0.23 -1.97 -21.35
CA ARG A 546 -0.08 -0.52 -21.58
C ARG A 546 -1.37 0.25 -21.33
N GLU A 547 -2.50 -0.30 -21.78
CA GLU A 547 -3.82 0.33 -21.60
C GLU A 547 -4.42 0.07 -20.21
N GLY A 548 -3.78 -0.75 -19.39
CA GLY A 548 -4.22 -1.03 -18.03
C GLY A 548 -5.49 -1.87 -17.94
N CYS A 549 -5.76 -2.73 -18.93
CA CYS A 549 -6.95 -3.60 -18.94
C CYS A 549 -7.00 -4.53 -17.72
N TYR A 550 -5.83 -4.96 -17.24
CA TYR A 550 -5.67 -5.76 -16.02
C TYR A 550 -6.20 -5.07 -14.75
N THR A 551 -6.40 -3.75 -14.78
CA THR A 551 -6.93 -3.02 -13.62
C THR A 551 -8.42 -3.29 -13.38
N CYS A 552 -9.15 -3.76 -14.40
CA CYS A 552 -10.59 -4.07 -14.36
C CYS A 552 -10.88 -5.54 -14.65
N HIS A 553 -10.06 -6.20 -15.46
CA HIS A 553 -10.26 -7.57 -15.91
C HIS A 553 -9.27 -8.53 -15.25
N SER A 554 -9.72 -9.74 -14.96
CA SER A 554 -8.88 -10.89 -14.58
C SER A 554 -8.68 -11.81 -15.78
N GLN A 555 -7.62 -12.64 -15.71
CA GLN A 555 -7.36 -13.74 -16.62
C GLN A 555 -7.10 -15.00 -15.79
N MET A 556 -8.05 -15.35 -14.91
CA MET A 556 -7.96 -16.57 -14.09
C MET A 556 -9.34 -16.95 -13.54
N ILE A 557 -9.87 -18.06 -13.98
CA ILE A 557 -11.18 -18.59 -13.60
C ILE A 557 -11.00 -19.50 -12.39
N ARG A 558 -11.73 -19.19 -11.31
CA ARG A 558 -11.71 -20.01 -10.08
C ARG A 558 -12.54 -21.28 -10.23
N PRO A 559 -12.24 -22.35 -9.45
CA PRO A 559 -12.96 -23.63 -9.53
C PRO A 559 -14.33 -23.59 -8.81
N PHE A 560 -15.16 -22.60 -9.16
CA PHE A 560 -16.52 -22.45 -8.67
C PHE A 560 -17.53 -22.67 -9.81
N ARG A 561 -18.63 -23.34 -9.52
CA ARG A 561 -19.68 -23.61 -10.52
C ARG A 561 -20.14 -22.32 -11.21
N PHE A 562 -20.42 -21.26 -10.47
CA PHE A 562 -20.89 -19.99 -11.03
C PHE A 562 -19.85 -19.29 -11.93
N GLU A 563 -18.54 -19.57 -11.73
CA GLU A 563 -17.49 -19.06 -12.61
C GLU A 563 -17.32 -19.94 -13.85
N THR A 564 -17.30 -21.24 -13.67
CA THR A 564 -17.10 -22.17 -14.79
C THR A 564 -18.28 -22.17 -15.75
N GLU A 565 -19.50 -21.96 -15.27
CA GLU A 565 -20.68 -21.80 -16.15
C GLU A 565 -20.69 -20.43 -16.88
N ARG A 566 -20.14 -19.38 -16.25
CA ARG A 566 -20.08 -18.06 -16.86
C ARG A 566 -18.95 -17.92 -17.88
N TYR A 567 -17.76 -18.42 -17.52
CA TYR A 567 -16.53 -18.13 -18.25
C TYR A 567 -15.95 -19.34 -18.98
N GLY A 568 -16.25 -20.55 -18.54
CA GLY A 568 -15.68 -21.80 -19.04
C GLY A 568 -14.82 -22.52 -18.01
N GLU A 569 -14.06 -23.52 -18.43
CA GLU A 569 -13.26 -24.38 -17.53
C GLU A 569 -12.31 -23.54 -16.64
N TYR A 570 -12.19 -23.93 -15.36
CA TYR A 570 -11.29 -23.26 -14.40
C TYR A 570 -9.82 -23.35 -14.85
N SER A 571 -9.06 -22.34 -14.48
CA SER A 571 -7.68 -22.15 -14.89
C SER A 571 -6.72 -23.09 -14.17
N LYS A 572 -5.72 -23.61 -14.87
CA LYS A 572 -4.71 -24.54 -14.39
C LYS A 572 -3.33 -23.89 -14.41
N ALA A 573 -2.46 -24.29 -13.48
CA ALA A 573 -1.11 -23.70 -13.30
C ALA A 573 -0.28 -23.70 -14.60
N GLY A 574 -0.35 -24.78 -15.38
CA GLY A 574 0.41 -24.91 -16.62
C GLY A 574 -0.02 -24.00 -17.77
N GLU A 575 -1.19 -23.35 -17.67
CA GLU A 575 -1.66 -22.41 -18.69
C GLU A 575 -0.84 -21.12 -18.73
N PHE A 576 -0.21 -20.74 -17.63
CA PHE A 576 0.41 -19.44 -17.41
C PHE A 576 1.95 -19.42 -17.53
N VAL A 577 2.56 -20.54 -17.94
CA VAL A 577 4.03 -20.70 -17.91
C VAL A 577 4.81 -19.73 -18.79
N TYR A 578 4.13 -19.04 -19.71
CA TYR A 578 4.72 -18.01 -20.56
C TYR A 578 4.27 -16.58 -20.21
N ASP A 579 3.54 -16.42 -19.10
CA ASP A 579 3.03 -15.12 -18.65
C ASP A 579 4.08 -14.33 -17.86
N HIS A 580 4.75 -13.38 -18.49
CA HIS A 580 5.72 -12.46 -17.94
C HIS A 580 5.26 -10.99 -18.07
N PRO A 581 4.61 -10.41 -17.07
CA PRO A 581 4.14 -10.95 -15.79
C PRO A 581 2.81 -11.72 -15.91
N PHE A 582 2.44 -12.43 -14.83
CA PHE A 582 1.11 -13.03 -14.69
C PHE A 582 -0.03 -11.99 -14.75
N GLN A 583 -1.22 -12.38 -15.23
CA GLN A 583 -2.36 -11.48 -15.45
C GLN A 583 -3.65 -11.92 -14.75
N TRP A 584 -3.53 -12.56 -13.58
CA TRP A 584 -4.71 -13.07 -12.86
C TRP A 584 -5.64 -11.97 -12.37
N GLY A 585 -5.11 -10.76 -12.13
CA GLY A 585 -5.85 -9.64 -11.59
C GLY A 585 -6.21 -9.80 -10.11
N SER A 586 -6.73 -8.74 -9.52
CA SER A 586 -7.20 -8.72 -8.13
C SER A 586 -8.66 -8.29 -8.02
N LYS A 587 -9.29 -7.90 -9.11
CA LYS A 587 -10.70 -7.46 -9.17
C LYS A 587 -11.31 -7.69 -10.54
N ARG A 588 -12.64 -7.72 -10.54
CA ARG A 588 -13.47 -7.83 -11.73
C ARG A 588 -14.49 -6.70 -11.76
N THR A 589 -14.03 -5.51 -12.15
CA THR A 589 -14.92 -4.43 -12.58
C THR A 589 -15.49 -4.75 -13.96
N GLY A 590 -14.73 -5.48 -14.78
CA GLY A 590 -15.14 -6.17 -16.00
C GLY A 590 -15.00 -7.70 -15.84
N PRO A 591 -15.53 -8.49 -16.81
CA PRO A 591 -15.50 -9.97 -16.76
C PRO A 591 -14.10 -10.54 -16.83
N ASP A 592 -13.96 -11.82 -16.46
CA ASP A 592 -12.75 -12.61 -16.70
C ASP A 592 -12.55 -12.86 -18.20
N LEU A 593 -11.31 -12.75 -18.69
CA LEU A 593 -10.97 -12.87 -20.11
C LEU A 593 -10.20 -14.14 -20.47
N GLN A 594 -9.96 -15.06 -19.53
CA GLN A 594 -9.12 -16.25 -19.77
C GLN A 594 -9.63 -17.16 -20.87
N ARG A 595 -10.92 -17.21 -21.13
CA ARG A 595 -11.57 -18.07 -22.14
C ARG A 595 -12.29 -17.27 -23.23
N GLU A 596 -11.86 -16.02 -23.50
CA GLU A 596 -12.49 -15.22 -24.55
C GLU A 596 -12.07 -15.61 -25.98
N GLY A 597 -10.91 -16.25 -26.13
CA GLY A 597 -10.43 -16.74 -27.43
C GLY A 597 -11.40 -17.74 -28.07
N GLY A 598 -11.91 -17.42 -29.26
CA GLY A 598 -12.87 -18.26 -29.98
C GLY A 598 -14.33 -18.19 -29.50
N LYS A 599 -14.62 -17.45 -28.42
CA LYS A 599 -15.99 -17.30 -27.90
C LYS A 599 -16.85 -16.39 -28.79
N TYR A 600 -16.24 -15.34 -29.33
CA TYR A 600 -16.84 -14.43 -30.29
C TYR A 600 -16.00 -14.39 -31.58
N PRO A 601 -16.63 -14.04 -32.74
CA PRO A 601 -15.89 -13.84 -34.00
C PRO A 601 -14.84 -12.71 -33.86
N ASN A 602 -13.74 -12.81 -34.61
CA ASN A 602 -12.69 -11.77 -34.60
C ASN A 602 -13.22 -10.37 -34.92
N SER A 603 -14.23 -10.26 -35.84
CA SER A 603 -14.89 -9.00 -36.17
C SER A 603 -15.63 -8.39 -34.98
N TRP A 604 -16.18 -9.22 -34.07
CA TRP A 604 -16.80 -8.74 -32.83
C TRP A 604 -15.75 -8.14 -31.90
N HIS A 605 -14.65 -8.84 -31.69
CA HIS A 605 -13.55 -8.32 -30.87
C HIS A 605 -12.99 -7.03 -31.43
N TYR A 606 -12.78 -6.94 -32.74
CA TYR A 606 -12.33 -5.72 -33.39
C TYR A 606 -13.29 -4.55 -33.14
N ASN A 607 -14.59 -4.74 -33.38
CA ASN A 607 -15.60 -3.72 -33.16
C ASN A 607 -15.73 -3.33 -31.69
N HIS A 608 -15.66 -4.33 -30.78
CA HIS A 608 -15.71 -4.08 -29.34
C HIS A 608 -14.50 -3.26 -28.85
N MET A 609 -13.31 -3.51 -29.36
CA MET A 609 -12.11 -2.72 -29.00
C MET A 609 -12.12 -1.33 -29.65
N TYR A 610 -12.72 -1.19 -30.84
CA TYR A 610 -12.82 0.08 -31.55
C TYR A 610 -13.91 1.00 -30.95
N ASP A 611 -15.10 0.47 -30.77
CA ASP A 611 -16.24 1.13 -30.13
C ASP A 611 -17.01 0.14 -29.24
N PRO A 612 -16.63 0.03 -27.95
CA PRO A 612 -17.27 -0.90 -27.03
C PRO A 612 -18.78 -0.74 -26.92
N THR A 613 -19.30 0.46 -27.13
CA THR A 613 -20.74 0.74 -27.05
C THR A 613 -21.53 0.20 -28.25
N SER A 614 -20.87 -0.07 -29.36
CA SER A 614 -21.51 -0.64 -30.56
C SER A 614 -21.88 -2.12 -30.38
N THR A 615 -21.16 -2.84 -29.54
CA THR A 615 -21.39 -4.27 -29.27
C THR A 615 -22.04 -4.52 -27.91
N VAL A 616 -21.85 -3.61 -26.95
CA VAL A 616 -22.41 -3.66 -25.61
C VAL A 616 -22.94 -2.27 -25.23
N SER A 617 -24.24 -2.10 -25.27
CA SER A 617 -24.92 -0.80 -25.19
C SER A 617 -24.72 0.02 -23.90
N TYR A 618 -24.12 -0.58 -22.83
CA TYR A 618 -23.87 0.05 -21.54
C TYR A 618 -22.47 -0.21 -21.02
N THR A 619 -21.41 0.07 -21.79
CA THR A 619 -20.07 0.03 -21.24
C THR A 619 -19.76 1.34 -20.51
N HIS A 620 -19.50 1.24 -19.20
CA HIS A 620 -19.14 2.38 -18.36
C HIS A 620 -17.74 2.93 -18.65
N LEU A 621 -16.87 2.09 -19.19
CA LEU A 621 -15.51 2.44 -19.52
C LEU A 621 -15.31 2.16 -21.00
N ARG A 622 -15.20 3.19 -21.80
CA ARG A 622 -14.72 3.03 -23.17
C ARG A 622 -13.29 2.52 -23.09
N ALA A 623 -13.05 1.32 -23.62
CA ALA A 623 -11.70 0.88 -23.93
C ALA A 623 -11.21 1.77 -25.08
N HIS A 624 -10.46 2.82 -24.71
CA HIS A 624 -10.06 3.81 -25.70
C HIS A 624 -9.04 3.26 -26.67
N GLU A 625 -9.42 3.32 -27.94
CA GLU A 625 -8.53 3.53 -29.09
C GLU A 625 -7.44 2.49 -29.36
N THR A 626 -7.51 1.30 -28.73
CA THR A 626 -6.64 0.20 -29.15
C THR A 626 -6.91 -0.20 -30.61
N GLY A 627 -8.11 0.00 -31.11
CA GLY A 627 -8.46 -0.27 -32.52
C GLY A 627 -8.02 0.78 -33.52
N ARG A 628 -7.72 2.02 -33.10
CA ARG A 628 -7.23 3.06 -34.03
C ARG A 628 -5.71 3.04 -34.21
N ASN A 629 -4.98 2.35 -33.35
CA ASN A 629 -3.53 2.25 -33.36
C ASN A 629 -2.99 0.85 -33.68
N LEU A 630 -3.87 -0.11 -34.08
CA LEU A 630 -3.50 -1.44 -34.58
C LEU A 630 -3.42 -1.45 -36.10
#